data_191a95362c14e965cc931ee850065823
#
_entry.id   191a95362c14e965cc931ee850065823
#
_cell.length_a   1.000
_cell.length_b   1.000
_cell.length_c   1.000
_cell.angle_alpha   90.00
_cell.angle_beta   90.00
_cell.angle_gamma   90.00
#
_symmetry.space_group_name_H-M   'P 1'
#
loop_
_entity.id
_entity.type
_entity.pdbx_description
1 polymer ?
#
loop_
_entity_poly.entity_id
_entity_poly.type
_entity_poly.pdbx_seq_one_letter_code
_entity_poly.pdbx_strand_id
1 'polypeptide(L)'
;SRLPAALRETIGRYFRDQVAVDPDHEFVVYPDRALRWTYKEFDERTDNLARGLLAIGMRPGDHLGVWARNIPDWLTFMYATAKIGVVMVTVNPVYKSHELDYVLKQSDMKALCVIDAYRDVDYLKIIRDLVPETLTQQRGYLESENYPFLKNIIYMGPEKHRAAIACRSSCCWEAMCERRW
;
A
#
# COMPACT_ATOMS: atom_id res chain seq x y z
N SER A 1 -5.34 -26.97 -22.15
CA SER A 1 -4.04 -26.51 -22.69
C SER A 1 -3.25 -25.85 -21.55
N ARG A 2 -2.01 -26.31 -21.31
CA ARG A 2 -1.13 -25.70 -20.32
C ARG A 2 -0.60 -24.39 -20.88
N LEU A 3 -0.76 -23.28 -20.14
CA LEU A 3 -0.16 -21.99 -20.48
C LEU A 3 1.37 -22.13 -20.65
N PRO A 4 1.99 -21.41 -21.62
CA PRO A 4 3.45 -21.35 -21.75
C PRO A 4 4.14 -21.00 -20.43
N ALA A 5 5.37 -21.48 -20.23
CA ALA A 5 6.13 -21.25 -18.98
C ALA A 5 6.22 -19.76 -18.61
N ALA A 6 6.42 -18.89 -19.59
CA ALA A 6 6.45 -17.44 -19.41
C ALA A 6 5.16 -16.83 -18.82
N LEU A 7 3.99 -17.49 -19.00
CA LEU A 7 2.71 -17.05 -18.46
C LEU A 7 2.40 -17.63 -17.06
N ARG A 8 3.34 -18.38 -16.48
CA ARG A 8 3.22 -18.96 -15.13
C ARG A 8 4.02 -18.21 -14.08
N GLU A 9 4.82 -17.25 -14.49
CA GLU A 9 5.61 -16.46 -13.57
C GLU A 9 4.77 -15.36 -12.93
N THR A 10 4.99 -15.17 -11.64
CA THR A 10 4.42 -14.03 -10.91
C THR A 10 5.24 -12.78 -11.17
N ILE A 11 4.61 -11.59 -11.07
CA ILE A 11 5.31 -10.29 -11.17
C ILE A 11 6.50 -10.23 -10.20
N GLY A 12 6.30 -10.70 -8.97
CA GLY A 12 7.35 -10.69 -7.95
C GLY A 12 8.55 -11.56 -8.30
N ARG A 13 8.32 -12.75 -8.91
CA ARG A 13 9.42 -13.62 -9.35
C ARG A 13 10.15 -13.04 -10.55
N TYR A 14 9.42 -12.65 -11.58
CA TYR A 14 9.99 -12.02 -12.77
C TYR A 14 10.86 -10.79 -12.42
N PHE A 15 10.37 -9.94 -11.52
CA PHE A 15 11.13 -8.77 -11.07
C PHE A 15 12.43 -9.18 -10.38
N ARG A 16 12.42 -10.17 -9.50
CA ARG A 16 13.61 -10.68 -8.81
C ARG A 16 14.65 -11.24 -9.79
N ASP A 17 14.19 -11.92 -10.83
CA ASP A 17 15.09 -12.43 -11.88
C ASP A 17 15.74 -11.26 -12.64
N GLN A 18 15.02 -10.16 -12.90
CA GLN A 18 15.61 -8.95 -13.50
C GLN A 18 16.63 -8.27 -12.58
N VAL A 19 16.37 -8.20 -11.28
CA VAL A 19 17.33 -7.68 -10.28
C VAL A 19 18.64 -8.49 -10.31
N ALA A 20 18.56 -9.80 -10.50
CA ALA A 20 19.74 -10.65 -10.57
C ALA A 20 20.58 -10.44 -11.85
N VAL A 21 19.97 -9.95 -12.94
CA VAL A 21 20.65 -9.70 -14.22
C VAL A 21 21.47 -8.41 -14.16
N ASP A 22 20.88 -7.32 -13.67
CA ASP A 22 21.56 -6.01 -13.59
C ASP A 22 21.04 -5.21 -12.37
N PRO A 23 21.58 -5.49 -11.18
CA PRO A 23 21.10 -4.90 -9.92
C PRO A 23 21.32 -3.39 -9.82
N ASP A 24 22.35 -2.87 -10.47
CA ASP A 24 22.78 -1.47 -10.35
C ASP A 24 22.16 -0.57 -11.44
N HIS A 25 21.42 -1.15 -12.38
CA HIS A 25 20.72 -0.37 -13.40
C HIS A 25 19.57 0.45 -12.80
N GLU A 26 19.40 1.69 -13.29
CA GLU A 26 18.28 2.54 -12.86
C GLU A 26 16.94 1.94 -13.27
N PHE A 27 16.09 1.69 -12.29
CA PHE A 27 14.74 1.14 -12.50
C PHE A 27 13.64 2.21 -12.38
N VAL A 28 13.72 3.05 -11.35
CA VAL A 28 12.71 4.08 -11.07
C VAL A 28 13.36 5.46 -11.04
N VAL A 29 12.82 6.37 -11.83
CA VAL A 29 13.28 7.77 -11.88
C VAL A 29 12.09 8.72 -11.75
N TYR A 30 12.12 9.56 -10.72
CA TYR A 30 11.17 10.66 -10.50
C TYR A 30 11.96 11.98 -10.47
N PRO A 31 12.15 12.64 -11.62
CA PRO A 31 12.97 13.85 -11.73
C PRO A 31 12.50 14.99 -10.83
N ASP A 32 11.18 15.19 -10.72
CA ASP A 32 10.56 16.25 -9.91
C ASP A 32 10.85 16.11 -8.41
N ARG A 33 11.32 14.93 -7.96
CA ARG A 33 11.64 14.62 -6.58
C ARG A 33 13.12 14.34 -6.37
N ALA A 34 13.95 14.51 -7.40
CA ALA A 34 15.36 14.11 -7.41
C ALA A 34 15.58 12.66 -6.91
N LEU A 35 14.62 11.76 -7.24
CA LEU A 35 14.61 10.40 -6.74
C LEU A 35 14.96 9.44 -7.87
N ARG A 36 15.94 8.59 -7.60
CA ARG A 36 16.38 7.51 -8.47
C ARG A 36 16.60 6.26 -7.65
N TRP A 37 16.11 5.13 -8.12
CA TRP A 37 16.35 3.84 -7.51
C TRP A 37 16.84 2.85 -8.56
N THR A 38 17.89 2.12 -8.23
CA THR A 38 18.32 0.95 -8.99
C THR A 38 17.35 -0.22 -8.77
N TYR A 39 17.48 -1.26 -9.59
CA TYR A 39 16.73 -2.50 -9.39
C TYR A 39 16.91 -3.05 -7.98
N LYS A 40 18.16 -3.10 -7.49
CA LYS A 40 18.50 -3.59 -6.14
C LYS A 40 17.85 -2.74 -5.05
N GLU A 41 18.01 -1.42 -5.11
CA GLU A 41 17.44 -0.51 -4.10
C GLU A 41 15.91 -0.61 -4.07
N PHE A 42 15.28 -0.75 -5.23
CA PHE A 42 13.84 -0.91 -5.30
C PHE A 42 13.38 -2.28 -4.79
N ASP A 43 14.15 -3.36 -5.05
CA ASP A 43 13.88 -4.69 -4.52
C ASP A 43 13.92 -4.71 -2.99
N GLU A 44 14.97 -4.12 -2.39
CA GLU A 44 15.10 -3.99 -0.94
C GLU A 44 13.94 -3.20 -0.30
N ARG A 45 13.52 -2.10 -0.93
CA ARG A 45 12.36 -1.30 -0.49
C ARG A 45 11.07 -2.11 -0.51
N THR A 46 10.82 -2.80 -1.62
CA THR A 46 9.61 -3.61 -1.77
C THR A 46 9.60 -4.82 -0.85
N ASP A 47 10.75 -5.42 -0.57
CA ASP A 47 10.89 -6.49 0.42
C ASP A 47 10.59 -5.99 1.84
N ASN A 48 11.10 -4.81 2.22
CA ASN A 48 10.83 -4.19 3.51
C ASN A 48 9.33 -3.89 3.69
N LEU A 49 8.69 -3.31 2.65
CA LEU A 49 7.26 -3.06 2.68
C LEU A 49 6.45 -4.37 2.75
N ALA A 50 6.82 -5.38 1.98
CA ALA A 50 6.17 -6.69 1.98
C ALA A 50 6.20 -7.34 3.39
N ARG A 51 7.35 -7.31 4.08
CA ARG A 51 7.47 -7.76 5.47
C ARG A 51 6.56 -6.96 6.41
N GLY A 52 6.51 -5.63 6.25
CA GLY A 52 5.61 -4.77 7.01
C GLY A 52 4.14 -5.13 6.80
N LEU A 53 3.72 -5.36 5.55
CA LEU A 53 2.35 -5.77 5.24
C LEU A 53 2.00 -7.13 5.88
N LEU A 54 2.92 -8.09 5.84
CA LEU A 54 2.74 -9.38 6.53
C LEU A 54 2.64 -9.20 8.04
N ALA A 55 3.42 -8.29 8.64
CA ALA A 55 3.42 -8.01 10.08
C ALA A 55 2.09 -7.41 10.57
N ILE A 56 1.41 -6.59 9.74
CA ILE A 56 0.06 -6.08 10.04
C ILE A 56 -1.07 -7.07 9.70
N GLY A 57 -0.72 -8.30 9.34
CA GLY A 57 -1.67 -9.37 9.15
C GLY A 57 -2.19 -9.55 7.73
N MET A 58 -1.60 -8.90 6.71
CA MET A 58 -1.93 -9.19 5.31
C MET A 58 -1.48 -10.59 4.92
N ARG A 59 -2.28 -11.26 4.10
CA ARG A 59 -2.04 -12.63 3.62
C ARG A 59 -2.32 -12.73 2.12
N PRO A 60 -1.78 -13.75 1.44
CA PRO A 60 -2.12 -13.99 0.04
C PRO A 60 -3.63 -14.05 -0.19
N GLY A 61 -4.12 -13.34 -1.20
CA GLY A 61 -5.54 -13.21 -1.52
C GLY A 61 -6.26 -12.07 -0.80
N ASP A 62 -5.69 -11.46 0.25
CA ASP A 62 -6.26 -10.26 0.86
C ASP A 62 -6.22 -9.08 -0.12
N HIS A 63 -7.18 -8.16 -0.02
CA HIS A 63 -7.24 -6.95 -0.82
C HIS A 63 -6.64 -5.74 -0.08
N LEU A 64 -5.78 -5.00 -0.76
CA LEU A 64 -5.19 -3.75 -0.29
C LEU A 64 -5.53 -2.64 -1.28
N GLY A 65 -6.29 -1.65 -0.83
CA GLY A 65 -6.62 -0.47 -1.61
C GLY A 65 -5.47 0.54 -1.61
N VAL A 66 -5.22 1.17 -2.76
CA VAL A 66 -4.32 2.33 -2.87
C VAL A 66 -5.11 3.49 -3.46
N TRP A 67 -5.40 4.48 -2.62
CA TRP A 67 -6.10 5.70 -2.98
C TRP A 67 -5.12 6.87 -2.95
N ALA A 68 -4.44 7.05 -4.06
CA ALA A 68 -3.39 8.05 -4.23
C ALA A 68 -3.20 8.41 -5.72
N ARG A 69 -2.64 9.58 -5.96
CA ARG A 69 -2.08 9.93 -7.27
C ARG A 69 -0.80 9.13 -7.55
N ASN A 70 -0.25 9.28 -8.75
CA ASN A 70 1.03 8.65 -9.11
C ASN A 70 2.17 9.25 -8.28
N ILE A 71 2.56 8.53 -7.23
CA ILE A 71 3.69 8.80 -6.34
C ILE A 71 4.61 7.57 -6.32
N PRO A 72 5.89 7.71 -5.97
CA PRO A 72 6.81 6.56 -5.90
C PRO A 72 6.32 5.41 -5.01
N ASP A 73 5.65 5.75 -3.90
CA ASP A 73 5.10 4.76 -2.97
C ASP A 73 4.03 3.87 -3.62
N TRP A 74 3.24 4.41 -4.56
CA TRP A 74 2.25 3.64 -5.31
C TRP A 74 2.89 2.44 -6.02
N LEU A 75 4.02 2.68 -6.70
CA LEU A 75 4.79 1.64 -7.38
C LEU A 75 5.40 0.65 -6.37
N THR A 76 5.90 1.15 -5.24
CA THR A 76 6.44 0.32 -4.16
C THR A 76 5.38 -0.62 -3.60
N PHE A 77 4.14 -0.15 -3.35
CA PHE A 77 3.02 -0.99 -2.93
C PHE A 77 2.66 -2.03 -3.98
N MET A 78 2.62 -1.67 -5.27
CA MET A 78 2.31 -2.61 -6.35
C MET A 78 3.25 -3.82 -6.34
N TYR A 79 4.56 -3.58 -6.27
CA TYR A 79 5.53 -4.68 -6.28
C TYR A 79 5.57 -5.43 -4.94
N ALA A 80 5.45 -4.74 -3.81
CA ALA A 80 5.42 -5.38 -2.50
C ALA A 80 4.22 -6.33 -2.35
N THR A 81 3.03 -5.90 -2.76
CA THR A 81 1.82 -6.73 -2.73
C THR A 81 1.94 -7.92 -3.68
N ALA A 82 2.48 -7.71 -4.89
CA ALA A 82 2.71 -8.80 -5.84
C ALA A 82 3.68 -9.86 -5.31
N LYS A 83 4.70 -9.48 -4.53
CA LYS A 83 5.66 -10.42 -3.91
C LYS A 83 5.02 -11.36 -2.89
N ILE A 84 3.97 -10.92 -2.20
CA ILE A 84 3.31 -11.68 -1.13
C ILE A 84 1.92 -12.19 -1.51
N GLY A 85 1.52 -12.05 -2.79
CA GLY A 85 0.23 -12.53 -3.28
C GLY A 85 -0.99 -11.74 -2.77
N VAL A 86 -0.80 -10.54 -2.28
CA VAL A 86 -1.88 -9.59 -1.92
C VAL A 86 -2.39 -8.92 -3.19
N VAL A 87 -3.69 -8.78 -3.30
CA VAL A 87 -4.35 -8.14 -4.45
C VAL A 87 -4.40 -6.64 -4.23
N MET A 88 -3.69 -5.88 -5.07
CA MET A 88 -3.76 -4.43 -5.03
C MET A 88 -4.99 -3.92 -5.78
N VAL A 89 -5.84 -3.17 -5.09
CA VAL A 89 -7.03 -2.51 -5.65
C VAL A 89 -6.73 -1.03 -5.84
N THR A 90 -6.74 -0.57 -7.08
CA THR A 90 -6.49 0.84 -7.38
C THR A 90 -7.78 1.64 -7.23
N VAL A 91 -7.75 2.65 -6.37
CA VAL A 91 -8.89 3.57 -6.17
C VAL A 91 -8.62 4.86 -6.91
N ASN A 92 -9.61 5.30 -7.71
CA ASN A 92 -9.47 6.52 -8.49
C ASN A 92 -9.23 7.73 -7.57
N PRO A 93 -8.16 8.51 -7.77
CA PRO A 93 -7.79 9.61 -6.89
C PRO A 93 -8.81 10.76 -6.84
N VAL A 94 -9.74 10.87 -7.80
CA VAL A 94 -10.78 11.90 -7.78
C VAL A 94 -12.08 11.48 -7.09
N TYR A 95 -12.16 10.25 -6.62
CA TYR A 95 -13.32 9.78 -5.86
C TYR A 95 -13.51 10.59 -4.58
N LYS A 96 -14.78 10.83 -4.24
CA LYS A 96 -15.23 11.49 -3.00
C LYS A 96 -15.87 10.46 -2.08
N SER A 97 -16.51 10.93 -1.02
CA SER A 97 -17.07 10.06 0.03
C SER A 97 -17.99 8.96 -0.49
N HIS A 98 -18.88 9.28 -1.42
CA HIS A 98 -19.87 8.33 -1.93
C HIS A 98 -19.24 7.18 -2.71
N GLU A 99 -18.32 7.51 -3.63
CA GLU A 99 -17.63 6.51 -4.44
C GLU A 99 -16.68 5.66 -3.58
N LEU A 100 -16.00 6.29 -2.61
CA LEU A 100 -15.12 5.57 -1.71
C LEU A 100 -15.91 4.60 -0.81
N ASP A 101 -17.04 5.03 -0.26
CA ASP A 101 -17.95 4.18 0.53
C ASP A 101 -18.35 2.93 -0.27
N TYR A 102 -18.76 3.12 -1.52
CA TYR A 102 -19.11 2.01 -2.40
C TYR A 102 -17.94 1.05 -2.62
N VAL A 103 -16.75 1.59 -2.95
CA VAL A 103 -15.55 0.78 -3.21
C VAL A 103 -15.13 0.00 -1.97
N LEU A 104 -15.14 0.62 -0.79
CA LEU A 104 -14.79 -0.04 0.48
C LEU A 104 -15.72 -1.22 0.80
N LYS A 105 -17.01 -1.09 0.50
CA LYS A 105 -17.99 -2.15 0.71
C LYS A 105 -17.86 -3.29 -0.30
N GLN A 106 -17.54 -2.97 -1.56
CA GLN A 106 -17.54 -3.96 -2.64
C GLN A 106 -16.22 -4.75 -2.75
N SER A 107 -15.11 -4.16 -2.32
CA SER A 107 -13.77 -4.73 -2.58
C SER A 107 -13.22 -5.60 -1.46
N ASP A 108 -13.94 -5.76 -0.35
CA ASP A 108 -13.49 -6.53 0.83
C ASP A 108 -12.07 -6.13 1.28
N MET A 109 -11.74 -4.85 1.15
CA MET A 109 -10.40 -4.33 1.46
C MET A 109 -10.07 -4.54 2.94
N LYS A 110 -8.96 -5.18 3.19
CA LYS A 110 -8.41 -5.35 4.54
C LYS A 110 -7.52 -4.20 4.98
N ALA A 111 -6.90 -3.52 4.02
CA ALA A 111 -6.13 -2.31 4.23
C ALA A 111 -6.41 -1.28 3.14
N LEU A 112 -6.38 0.02 3.51
CA LEU A 112 -6.46 1.13 2.58
C LEU A 112 -5.26 2.05 2.78
N CYS A 113 -4.47 2.23 1.71
CA CYS A 113 -3.37 3.18 1.66
C CYS A 113 -3.88 4.52 1.14
N VAL A 114 -3.53 5.61 1.83
CA VAL A 114 -3.99 6.97 1.50
C VAL A 114 -2.85 7.99 1.60
N ILE A 115 -2.99 9.09 0.85
CA ILE A 115 -2.22 10.32 1.03
C ILE A 115 -3.09 11.38 1.71
N ASP A 116 -2.58 12.61 1.93
CA ASP A 116 -3.35 13.71 2.56
C ASP A 116 -4.55 14.12 1.72
N ALA A 117 -4.27 14.51 0.48
CA ALA A 117 -5.26 15.07 -0.41
C ALA A 117 -4.81 14.97 -1.88
N TYR A 118 -5.76 15.13 -2.78
CA TYR A 118 -5.51 15.33 -4.20
C TYR A 118 -6.52 16.32 -4.77
N ARG A 119 -6.02 17.42 -5.38
CA ARG A 119 -6.84 18.55 -5.85
C ARG A 119 -7.71 19.09 -4.71
N ASP A 120 -9.04 19.08 -4.89
CA ASP A 120 -10.05 19.52 -3.93
C ASP A 120 -10.54 18.42 -3.00
N VAL A 121 -9.96 17.22 -3.05
CA VAL A 121 -10.37 16.06 -2.26
C VAL A 121 -9.44 15.87 -1.06
N ASP A 122 -9.92 16.14 0.14
CA ASP A 122 -9.25 15.87 1.41
C ASP A 122 -9.53 14.42 1.83
N TYR A 123 -8.55 13.53 1.60
CA TYR A 123 -8.68 12.11 1.87
C TYR A 123 -8.81 11.81 3.36
N LEU A 124 -8.02 12.50 4.18
CA LEU A 124 -8.04 12.26 5.62
C LEU A 124 -9.36 12.70 6.26
N LYS A 125 -9.96 13.78 5.74
CA LYS A 125 -11.30 14.19 6.17
C LYS A 125 -12.33 13.14 5.78
N ILE A 126 -12.32 12.67 4.53
CA ILE A 126 -13.27 11.67 4.04
C ILE A 126 -13.13 10.36 4.84
N ILE A 127 -11.90 9.92 5.14
CA ILE A 127 -11.67 8.72 5.97
C ILE A 127 -12.26 8.92 7.37
N ARG A 128 -12.06 10.06 8.00
CA ARG A 128 -12.65 10.34 9.33
C ARG A 128 -14.17 10.37 9.32
N ASP A 129 -14.76 10.87 8.24
CA ASP A 129 -16.22 10.96 8.10
C ASP A 129 -16.83 9.57 7.84
N LEU A 130 -16.20 8.71 7.04
CA LEU A 130 -16.68 7.37 6.70
C LEU A 130 -16.34 6.32 7.77
N VAL A 131 -15.17 6.45 8.40
CA VAL A 131 -14.62 5.49 9.37
C VAL A 131 -14.27 6.25 10.66
N PRO A 132 -15.25 6.78 11.39
CA PRO A 132 -15.01 7.59 12.60
C PRO A 132 -14.28 6.84 13.69
N GLU A 133 -14.32 5.51 13.69
CA GLU A 133 -13.58 4.63 14.61
C GLU A 133 -12.07 4.87 14.54
N THR A 134 -11.57 5.39 13.43
CA THR A 134 -10.15 5.77 13.27
C THR A 134 -9.70 6.85 14.25
N LEU A 135 -10.62 7.63 14.81
CA LEU A 135 -10.32 8.69 15.79
C LEU A 135 -10.14 8.15 17.21
N THR A 136 -10.73 7.03 17.53
CA THR A 136 -10.84 6.50 18.90
C THR A 136 -10.11 5.18 19.11
N GLN A 137 -10.03 4.35 18.07
CA GLN A 137 -9.42 3.02 18.16
C GLN A 137 -7.90 3.07 18.00
N GLN A 138 -7.25 2.06 18.54
CA GLN A 138 -5.80 1.90 18.45
C GLN A 138 -5.40 1.49 17.02
N ARG A 139 -4.25 1.99 16.57
CA ARG A 139 -3.68 1.66 15.26
C ARG A 139 -3.54 0.15 15.08
N GLY A 140 -4.00 -0.34 13.94
CA GLY A 140 -3.93 -1.76 13.59
C GLY A 140 -4.97 -2.67 14.25
N TYR A 141 -5.91 -2.07 14.98
CA TYR A 141 -7.06 -2.75 15.60
C TYR A 141 -8.36 -2.08 15.19
N LEU A 142 -8.45 -1.68 13.91
CA LEU A 142 -9.66 -1.07 13.40
C LEU A 142 -10.79 -2.09 13.31
N GLU A 143 -11.89 -1.77 13.95
CA GLU A 143 -13.16 -2.51 13.88
C GLU A 143 -14.27 -1.53 13.55
N SER A 144 -14.76 -1.59 12.32
CA SER A 144 -15.86 -0.77 11.84
C SER A 144 -17.05 -1.63 11.49
N GLU A 145 -18.25 -1.25 11.95
CA GLU A 145 -19.49 -1.94 11.61
C GLU A 145 -19.82 -1.78 10.12
N ASN A 146 -19.52 -0.61 9.55
CA ASN A 146 -19.81 -0.32 8.15
C ASN A 146 -18.83 -1.02 7.20
N TYR A 147 -17.59 -1.28 7.65
CA TYR A 147 -16.51 -1.86 6.85
C TYR A 147 -15.81 -2.98 7.61
N PRO A 148 -16.49 -4.14 7.83
CA PRO A 148 -16.01 -5.19 8.73
C PRO A 148 -14.68 -5.84 8.28
N PHE A 149 -14.36 -5.78 6.98
CA PHE A 149 -13.11 -6.30 6.44
C PHE A 149 -11.94 -5.33 6.65
N LEU A 150 -12.19 -4.02 6.73
CA LEU A 150 -11.15 -3.00 6.86
C LEU A 150 -10.51 -3.05 8.26
N LYS A 151 -9.22 -3.39 8.30
CA LYS A 151 -8.45 -3.53 9.55
C LYS A 151 -7.35 -2.48 9.70
N ASN A 152 -6.91 -1.89 8.60
CA ASN A 152 -5.80 -0.94 8.62
C ASN A 152 -6.05 0.22 7.66
N ILE A 153 -5.74 1.44 8.13
CA ILE A 153 -5.51 2.60 7.28
C ILE A 153 -4.01 2.88 7.29
N ILE A 154 -3.38 2.92 6.12
CA ILE A 154 -1.95 3.16 5.94
C ILE A 154 -1.77 4.53 5.30
N TYR A 155 -1.09 5.43 6.00
CA TYR A 155 -0.84 6.76 5.50
C TYR A 155 0.53 6.84 4.81
N MET A 156 0.53 7.25 3.55
CA MET A 156 1.71 7.40 2.70
C MET A 156 2.16 8.86 2.66
N GLY A 157 2.65 9.39 3.77
CA GLY A 157 3.09 10.78 3.87
C GLY A 157 4.09 11.01 5.00
N PRO A 158 4.66 12.24 5.07
CA PRO A 158 5.74 12.55 6.02
C PRO A 158 5.27 12.71 7.46
N GLU A 159 3.98 12.96 7.69
CA GLU A 159 3.44 13.26 9.01
C GLU A 159 2.86 12.00 9.68
N LYS A 160 2.81 12.01 11.03
CA LYS A 160 2.17 10.95 11.80
C LYS A 160 0.73 11.35 12.10
N HIS A 161 -0.24 10.62 11.56
CA HIS A 161 -1.65 10.77 11.91
C HIS A 161 -2.07 9.75 12.98
N ARG A 162 -2.94 10.17 13.92
CA ARG A 162 -3.39 9.31 15.04
C ARG A 162 -4.06 8.02 14.57
N ALA A 163 -4.81 8.10 13.48
CA ALA A 163 -5.65 7.03 13.00
C ALA A 163 -4.97 6.07 12.02
N ALA A 164 -3.86 6.47 11.41
CA ALA A 164 -3.21 5.71 10.37
C ALA A 164 -1.85 5.17 10.80
N ILE A 165 -1.51 4.00 10.28
CA ILE A 165 -0.13 3.51 10.35
C ILE A 165 0.68 4.37 9.38
N ALA A 166 1.59 5.19 9.92
CA ALA A 166 2.46 5.99 9.08
C ALA A 166 3.44 5.08 8.33
N CYS A 167 3.34 5.09 7.00
CA CYS A 167 4.33 4.50 6.13
C CYS A 167 5.30 5.60 5.70
N ARG A 168 6.43 5.73 6.38
CA ARG A 168 7.54 6.52 5.85
C ARG A 168 8.30 5.67 4.85
N SER A 169 8.61 6.21 3.70
CA SER A 169 9.24 5.53 2.56
C SER A 169 10.57 4.81 2.85
N SER A 170 11.24 5.13 3.96
CA SER A 170 12.44 4.44 4.44
C SER A 170 12.25 3.64 5.73
N CYS A 171 11.13 3.80 6.45
CA CYS A 171 10.91 3.27 7.79
C CYS A 171 9.56 2.56 7.97
N CYS A 172 8.87 2.17 6.90
CA CYS A 172 7.60 1.41 7.01
C CYS A 172 7.77 0.14 7.86
N TRP A 173 8.93 -0.47 7.79
CA TRP A 173 9.28 -1.65 8.57
C TRP A 173 9.33 -1.37 10.07
N GLU A 174 10.02 -0.31 10.52
CA GLU A 174 10.16 0.01 11.94
C GLU A 174 8.81 0.40 12.55
N ALA A 175 8.03 1.26 11.87
CA ALA A 175 6.71 1.67 12.34
C ALA A 175 5.67 0.54 12.35
N MET A 176 5.82 -0.47 11.49
CA MET A 176 4.96 -1.66 11.47
C MET A 176 5.45 -2.75 12.44
N CYS A 177 6.77 -2.81 12.73
CA CYS A 177 7.35 -3.74 13.69
C CYS A 177 7.30 -3.28 15.15
N GLU A 178 7.21 -1.99 15.43
CA GLU A 178 7.07 -1.45 16.81
C GLU A 178 5.78 -1.88 17.53
N ARG A 179 4.98 -2.77 16.91
CA ARG A 179 3.77 -3.36 17.50
C ARG A 179 3.96 -4.72 18.17
N ARG A 180 5.18 -5.13 18.41
CA ARG A 180 5.43 -6.17 19.40
C ARG A 180 5.88 -5.48 20.67
N TRP A 181 4.92 -5.30 21.60
CA TRP A 181 4.99 -5.00 23.05
C TRP A 181 3.95 -3.98 23.45
#